data_baed47ce9a673516d19523b5f079e6e9
#
_entry.id   baed47ce9a673516d19523b5f079e6e9
#
_cell.length_a   1.000
_cell.length_b   1.000
_cell.length_c   1.000
_cell.angle_alpha   90.00
_cell.angle_beta   90.00
_cell.angle_gamma   90.00
#
_symmetry.space_group_name_H-M   'P 1'
#
loop_
_entity.id
_entity.type
_entity.pdbx_description
1 polymer ?
#
loop_
_entity_poly.entity_id
_entity_poly.type
_entity_poly.pdbx_seq_one_letter_code
_entity_poly.pdbx_strand_id
1 'polypeptide(L)'
;MTGMRDQTQKVPPDAEIIARQWALTQTTITDICSTNIATRLPRNANLPFLVMFRAGGNLMNPRSDAHIQNALLPMECYAGRWGGSGNDKPFADYSTATSLANAVIQAAFNYSNGYITTSDSNTRAKIYSFEIVQFPTRIEEVSTGLGRYSIALAMTYRAV
;
A
#
# COMPACT_ATOMS: atom_id res chain seq x y z
N MET A 1 -4.95 -4.79 -46.79
CA MET A 1 -4.00 -4.21 -45.82
C MET A 1 -4.58 -4.34 -44.44
N THR A 2 -4.14 -5.29 -43.70
CA THR A 2 -4.41 -5.35 -42.28
C THR A 2 -3.54 -4.30 -41.61
N GLY A 3 -4.15 -3.22 -41.14
CA GLY A 3 -3.43 -2.24 -40.34
C GLY A 3 -2.79 -2.95 -39.15
N MET A 4 -1.48 -2.81 -39.01
CA MET A 4 -0.82 -3.16 -37.77
C MET A 4 -1.52 -2.36 -36.67
N ARG A 5 -2.30 -3.06 -35.84
CA ARG A 5 -2.71 -2.48 -34.57
C ARG A 5 -1.41 -2.18 -33.87
N ASP A 6 -1.20 -0.93 -33.58
CA ASP A 6 -0.13 -0.50 -32.71
C ASP A 6 -0.35 -1.20 -31.35
N GLN A 7 0.28 -2.36 -31.22
CA GLN A 7 0.28 -3.12 -29.98
C GLN A 7 1.35 -2.56 -29.06
N THR A 8 1.34 -1.27 -28.85
CA THR A 8 1.99 -0.73 -27.68
C THR A 8 1.24 -1.29 -26.47
N GLN A 9 1.68 -2.45 -26.04
CA GLN A 9 1.27 -2.98 -24.74
C GLN A 9 1.56 -1.90 -23.72
N LYS A 10 0.51 -1.26 -23.24
CA LYS A 10 0.65 -0.39 -22.07
C LYS A 10 1.18 -1.29 -20.96
N VAL A 11 2.42 -1.06 -20.57
CA VAL A 11 2.98 -1.68 -19.38
C VAL A 11 2.03 -1.35 -18.24
N PRO A 12 1.52 -2.37 -17.52
CA PRO A 12 0.63 -2.10 -16.39
C PRO A 12 1.35 -1.18 -15.40
N PRO A 13 0.65 -0.19 -14.84
CA PRO A 13 1.26 0.69 -13.86
C PRO A 13 1.71 -0.10 -12.64
N ASP A 14 2.73 0.39 -11.99
CA ASP A 14 3.27 -0.22 -10.78
C ASP A 14 2.19 -0.29 -9.69
N ALA A 15 1.95 -1.50 -9.21
CA ALA A 15 0.97 -1.75 -8.15
C ALA A 15 1.25 -0.95 -6.87
N GLU A 16 2.52 -0.72 -6.54
CA GLU A 16 2.91 0.07 -5.37
C GLU A 16 2.46 1.53 -5.51
N ILE A 17 2.65 2.12 -6.69
CA ILE A 17 2.22 3.49 -6.96
C ILE A 17 0.70 3.61 -6.87
N ILE A 18 -0.03 2.66 -7.45
CA ILE A 18 -1.50 2.64 -7.42
C ILE A 18 -2.01 2.47 -5.99
N ALA A 19 -1.46 1.53 -5.25
CA ALA A 19 -1.87 1.27 -3.87
C ALA A 19 -1.57 2.46 -2.96
N ARG A 20 -0.41 3.10 -3.13
CA ARG A 20 -0.05 4.32 -2.40
C ARG A 20 -1.05 5.44 -2.69
N GLN A 21 -1.36 5.66 -3.97
CA GLN A 21 -2.31 6.70 -4.35
C GLN A 21 -3.71 6.41 -3.80
N TRP A 22 -4.14 5.16 -3.82
CA TRP A 22 -5.40 4.77 -3.18
C TRP A 22 -5.39 5.09 -1.67
N ALA A 23 -4.34 4.69 -0.95
CA ALA A 23 -4.22 4.95 0.48
C ALA A 23 -4.25 6.45 0.80
N LEU A 24 -3.61 7.28 -0.02
CA LEU A 24 -3.62 8.74 0.13
C LEU A 24 -5.02 9.35 -0.06
N THR A 25 -5.94 8.68 -0.74
CA THR A 25 -7.33 9.12 -0.89
C THR A 25 -8.23 8.70 0.28
N GLN A 26 -7.75 7.84 1.18
CA GLN A 26 -8.53 7.33 2.30
C GLN A 26 -8.30 8.19 3.54
N THR A 27 -9.30 8.98 3.92
CA THR A 27 -9.21 9.88 5.07
C THR A 27 -8.98 9.14 6.38
N THR A 28 -9.54 7.94 6.54
CA THR A 28 -9.31 7.10 7.72
C THR A 28 -7.85 6.72 7.91
N ILE A 29 -7.10 6.59 6.82
CA ILE A 29 -5.66 6.30 6.84
C ILE A 29 -4.87 7.59 7.05
N THR A 30 -5.15 8.62 6.26
CA THR A 30 -4.39 9.88 6.30
C THR A 30 -4.64 10.69 7.58
N ASP A 31 -5.75 10.49 8.26
CA ASP A 31 -5.99 11.08 9.59
C ASP A 31 -5.01 10.54 10.65
N ILE A 32 -4.48 9.34 10.45
CA ILE A 32 -3.52 8.73 11.37
C ILE A 32 -2.08 9.00 10.95
N CYS A 33 -1.72 8.74 9.70
CA CYS A 33 -0.33 8.81 9.24
C CYS A 33 -0.02 9.97 8.30
N SER A 34 -0.99 10.86 8.03
CA SER A 34 -0.83 11.95 7.05
C SER A 34 -0.40 11.38 5.69
N THR A 35 0.61 11.94 5.07
CA THR A 35 1.18 11.46 3.80
C THR A 35 2.37 10.51 3.99
N ASN A 36 2.58 10.02 5.20
CA ASN A 36 3.70 9.14 5.54
C ASN A 36 3.44 7.71 5.05
N ILE A 37 3.46 7.55 3.75
CA ILE A 37 3.20 6.30 3.03
C ILE A 37 4.28 6.11 1.97
N ALA A 38 5.05 5.04 2.06
CA ALA A 38 6.11 4.74 1.11
C ALA A 38 6.38 3.23 1.01
N THR A 39 7.31 2.86 0.15
CA THR A 39 7.68 1.45 -0.06
C THR A 39 8.72 0.94 0.93
N ARG A 40 9.29 1.84 1.70
CA ARG A 40 10.23 1.52 2.79
C ARG A 40 10.13 2.57 3.88
N LEU A 41 10.54 2.21 5.08
CA LEU A 41 10.60 3.14 6.20
C LEU A 41 11.93 3.92 6.15
N PRO A 42 11.90 5.24 5.89
CA PRO A 42 13.09 6.05 5.96
C PRO A 42 13.60 6.14 7.41
N ARG A 43 14.90 6.21 7.57
CA ARG A 43 15.50 6.45 8.91
C ARG A 43 15.05 7.81 9.43
N ASN A 44 14.61 7.85 10.68
CA ASN A 44 14.06 9.06 11.32
C ASN A 44 12.83 9.64 10.60
N ALA A 45 12.06 8.80 9.92
CA ALA A 45 10.80 9.22 9.31
C ALA A 45 9.81 9.77 10.35
N ASN A 46 8.94 10.67 9.91
CA ASN A 46 7.81 11.09 10.72
C ASN A 46 6.86 9.90 10.94
N LEU A 47 6.41 9.72 12.16
CA LEU A 47 5.53 8.62 12.57
C LEU A 47 4.15 9.15 12.93
N PRO A 48 3.07 8.39 12.80
CA PRO A 48 3.03 7.01 12.27
C PRO A 48 3.37 6.91 10.78
N PHE A 49 3.80 5.75 10.34
CA PHE A 49 4.22 5.50 8.97
C PHE A 49 3.65 4.20 8.41
N LEU A 50 3.12 4.24 7.20
CA LEU A 50 2.63 3.07 6.48
C LEU A 50 3.62 2.70 5.38
N VAL A 51 4.19 1.52 5.49
CA VAL A 51 5.04 0.92 4.45
C VAL A 51 4.19 -0.06 3.65
N MET A 52 4.25 0.01 2.33
CA MET A 52 3.60 -0.94 1.45
C MET A 52 4.51 -1.27 0.26
N PHE A 53 4.56 -2.53 -0.12
CA PHE A 53 5.35 -2.98 -1.26
C PHE A 53 4.67 -4.16 -1.95
N ARG A 54 5.07 -4.41 -3.19
CA ARG A 54 4.59 -5.57 -3.92
C ARG A 54 5.50 -6.76 -3.65
N ALA A 55 4.93 -7.85 -3.14
CA ALA A 55 5.67 -9.10 -2.92
C ALA A 55 5.43 -10.15 -4.01
N GLY A 56 4.43 -9.95 -4.86
CA GLY A 56 4.10 -10.89 -5.91
C GLY A 56 2.79 -10.52 -6.60
N GLY A 57 2.28 -11.44 -7.36
CA GLY A 57 1.04 -11.28 -8.11
C GLY A 57 1.17 -11.82 -9.52
N ASN A 58 0.03 -12.07 -10.14
CA ASN A 58 -0.07 -12.67 -11.46
C ASN A 58 -1.02 -11.91 -12.37
N LEU A 59 -0.87 -12.09 -13.67
CA LEU A 59 -1.92 -11.77 -14.63
C LEU A 59 -3.08 -12.74 -14.42
N MET A 60 -4.26 -12.23 -14.11
CA MET A 60 -5.43 -13.09 -13.91
C MET A 60 -5.99 -13.66 -15.22
N ASN A 61 -5.78 -12.95 -16.31
CA ASN A 61 -6.22 -13.42 -17.64
C ASN A 61 -5.20 -12.98 -18.70
N PRO A 62 -4.14 -13.79 -18.92
CA PRO A 62 -3.07 -13.44 -19.85
C PRO A 62 -3.50 -13.35 -21.30
N ARG A 63 -4.70 -13.86 -21.64
CA ARG A 63 -5.27 -13.81 -23.00
C ARG A 63 -6.24 -12.67 -23.21
N SER A 64 -6.52 -11.89 -22.16
CA SER A 64 -7.43 -10.75 -22.24
C SER A 64 -6.66 -9.48 -22.60
N ASP A 65 -7.22 -8.68 -23.50
CA ASP A 65 -6.72 -7.33 -23.81
C ASP A 65 -6.83 -6.39 -22.60
N ALA A 66 -7.55 -6.78 -21.58
CA ALA A 66 -7.76 -5.99 -20.38
C ALA A 66 -6.59 -6.03 -19.40
N HIS A 67 -5.67 -6.97 -19.52
CA HIS A 67 -4.49 -7.10 -18.66
C HIS A 67 -4.78 -6.94 -17.15
N ILE A 68 -5.80 -7.65 -16.68
CA ILE A 68 -6.15 -7.63 -15.25
C ILE A 68 -5.06 -8.30 -14.45
N GLN A 69 -4.55 -7.60 -13.44
CA GLN A 69 -3.50 -8.08 -12.56
C GLN A 69 -4.01 -8.26 -11.14
N ASN A 70 -3.40 -9.19 -10.44
CA ASN A 70 -3.53 -9.35 -9.01
C ASN A 70 -2.16 -9.09 -8.38
N ALA A 71 -2.08 -8.15 -7.45
CA ALA A 71 -0.85 -7.82 -6.74
C ALA A 71 -0.99 -8.13 -5.26
N LEU A 72 -0.05 -8.89 -4.72
CA LEU A 72 0.08 -9.09 -3.28
C LEU A 72 0.87 -7.93 -2.68
N LEU A 73 0.24 -7.24 -1.73
CA LEU A 73 0.76 -6.03 -1.10
C LEU A 73 0.90 -6.26 0.41
N PRO A 74 2.03 -6.74 0.89
CA PRO A 74 2.36 -6.66 2.30
C PRO A 74 2.49 -5.21 2.74
N MET A 75 1.98 -4.91 3.93
CA MET A 75 2.03 -3.59 4.51
C MET A 75 2.48 -3.65 5.95
N GLU A 76 3.20 -2.65 6.38
CA GLU A 76 3.70 -2.53 7.74
C GLU A 76 3.34 -1.17 8.31
N CYS A 77 2.77 -1.17 9.49
CA CYS A 77 2.36 0.03 10.21
C CYS A 77 3.29 0.26 11.38
N TYR A 78 4.01 1.38 11.34
CA TYR A 78 4.97 1.77 12.36
C TYR A 78 4.45 2.95 13.15
N ALA A 79 4.59 2.92 14.46
CA ALA A 79 4.26 4.04 15.33
C ALA A 79 5.12 4.06 16.58
N GLY A 80 5.33 5.25 17.11
CA GLY A 80 6.11 5.46 18.30
C GLY A 80 7.07 6.62 18.16
N ARG A 81 8.22 6.48 18.79
CA ARG A 81 9.29 7.49 18.76
C ARG A 81 10.63 6.80 18.51
N TRP A 82 11.40 7.37 17.58
CA TRP A 82 12.76 6.93 17.33
C TRP A 82 13.65 7.14 18.56
N GLY A 83 14.61 6.23 18.75
CA GLY A 83 15.69 6.45 19.70
C GLY A 83 16.58 7.61 19.24
N GLY A 84 16.91 8.49 20.19
CA GLY A 84 17.85 9.59 19.96
C GLY A 84 19.27 9.27 20.41
N SER A 85 20.17 10.23 20.28
CA SER A 85 21.49 10.19 20.87
C SER A 85 21.42 10.38 22.39
N GLY A 86 22.24 9.69 23.15
CA GLY A 86 22.27 9.77 24.61
C GLY A 86 21.26 8.84 25.28
N ASN A 87 20.50 9.35 26.25
CA ASN A 87 19.55 8.55 27.04
C ASN A 87 18.16 8.41 26.41
N ASP A 88 17.94 8.94 25.20
CA ASP A 88 16.66 8.86 24.53
C ASP A 88 16.44 7.45 23.99
N LYS A 89 15.53 6.73 24.64
CA LYS A 89 15.14 5.38 24.21
C LYS A 89 14.02 5.46 23.18
N PRO A 90 13.99 4.53 22.20
CA PRO A 90 12.83 4.41 21.34
C PRO A 90 11.59 4.02 22.16
N PHE A 91 10.44 4.43 21.67
CA PHE A 91 9.15 4.09 22.27
C PHE A 91 8.29 3.39 21.22
N ALA A 92 7.76 2.22 21.59
CA ALA A 92 6.88 1.44 20.73
C ALA A 92 5.42 1.78 21.04
N ASP A 93 4.75 2.43 20.11
CA ASP A 93 3.31 2.74 20.21
C ASP A 93 2.48 1.72 19.42
N TYR A 94 2.26 0.57 20.02
CA TYR A 94 1.47 -0.48 19.39
C TYR A 94 -0.01 -0.09 19.22
N SER A 95 -0.53 0.76 20.08
CA SER A 95 -1.92 1.24 19.98
C SER A 95 -2.15 2.02 18.70
N THR A 96 -1.28 2.97 18.38
CA THR A 96 -1.37 3.74 17.14
C THR A 96 -1.06 2.88 15.91
N ALA A 97 -0.08 1.99 15.99
CA ALA A 97 0.24 1.08 14.89
C ALA A 97 -0.94 0.15 14.55
N THR A 98 -1.62 -0.39 15.55
CA THR A 98 -2.82 -1.21 15.32
C THR A 98 -3.99 -0.40 14.80
N SER A 99 -4.14 0.84 15.25
CA SER A 99 -5.17 1.76 14.73
C SER A 99 -4.96 2.04 13.24
N LEU A 100 -3.71 2.27 12.83
CA LEU A 100 -3.38 2.46 11.43
C LEU A 100 -3.66 1.19 10.60
N ALA A 101 -3.26 0.02 11.09
CA ALA A 101 -3.54 -1.26 10.44
C ALA A 101 -5.05 -1.50 10.28
N ASN A 102 -5.83 -1.25 11.32
CA ASN A 102 -7.29 -1.38 11.26
C ASN A 102 -7.92 -0.38 10.30
N ALA A 103 -7.40 0.84 10.20
CA ALA A 103 -7.88 1.83 9.25
C ALA A 103 -7.67 1.37 7.79
N VAL A 104 -6.52 0.76 7.50
CA VAL A 104 -6.26 0.20 6.16
C VAL A 104 -7.22 -0.95 5.85
N ILE A 105 -7.42 -1.87 6.78
CA ILE A 105 -8.37 -2.98 6.64
C ILE A 105 -9.80 -2.46 6.42
N GLN A 106 -10.22 -1.48 7.20
CA GLN A 106 -11.55 -0.89 7.07
C GLN A 106 -11.74 -0.21 5.71
N ALA A 107 -10.73 0.52 5.23
CA ALA A 107 -10.76 1.14 3.91
C ALA A 107 -10.85 0.09 2.79
N ALA A 108 -10.13 -1.02 2.94
CA ALA A 108 -10.20 -2.13 1.98
C ALA A 108 -11.57 -2.81 1.96
N PHE A 109 -12.18 -3.03 3.13
CA PHE A 109 -13.54 -3.58 3.22
C PHE A 109 -14.60 -2.67 2.61
N ASN A 110 -14.46 -1.37 2.80
CA ASN A 110 -15.41 -0.39 2.30
C ASN A 110 -15.13 0.04 0.85
N TYR A 111 -14.12 -0.57 0.24
CA TYR A 111 -13.77 -0.22 -1.12
C TYR A 111 -14.90 -0.57 -2.09
N SER A 112 -15.30 0.42 -2.85
CA SER A 112 -16.15 0.24 -4.03
C SER A 112 -15.33 0.51 -5.29
N ASN A 113 -15.68 -0.17 -6.36
CA ASN A 113 -15.04 -0.08 -7.68
C ASN A 113 -14.72 1.37 -8.08
N GLY A 114 -13.47 1.68 -8.39
CA GLY A 114 -13.09 3.04 -8.71
C GLY A 114 -11.81 3.18 -9.53
N TYR A 115 -11.58 4.40 -9.98
CA TYR A 115 -10.39 4.75 -10.74
C TYR A 115 -9.41 5.52 -9.87
N ILE A 116 -8.14 5.20 -10.02
CA ILE A 116 -7.04 5.93 -9.41
C ILE A 116 -6.18 6.53 -10.52
N THR A 117 -5.92 7.83 -10.40
CA THR A 117 -4.96 8.54 -11.26
C THR A 117 -3.71 8.81 -10.46
N THR A 118 -2.55 8.45 -11.00
CA THR A 118 -1.27 8.70 -10.35
C THR A 118 -0.93 10.19 -10.37
N SER A 119 -0.03 10.61 -9.48
CA SER A 119 0.33 12.02 -9.32
C SER A 119 1.01 12.63 -10.55
N ASP A 120 1.60 11.82 -11.42
CA ASP A 120 2.16 12.28 -12.70
C ASP A 120 1.11 12.49 -13.79
N SER A 121 -0.16 12.21 -13.50
CA SER A 121 -1.31 12.32 -14.40
C SER A 121 -1.26 11.44 -15.66
N ASN A 122 -0.20 10.67 -15.84
CA ASN A 122 0.02 9.88 -17.05
C ASN A 122 -0.50 8.45 -16.93
N THR A 123 -0.74 8.00 -15.71
CA THR A 123 -1.18 6.63 -15.45
C THR A 123 -2.49 6.64 -14.69
N ARG A 124 -3.47 5.95 -15.25
CA ARG A 124 -4.76 5.73 -14.61
C ARG A 124 -4.99 4.23 -14.50
N ALA A 125 -5.47 3.81 -13.34
CA ALA A 125 -5.81 2.43 -13.10
C ALA A 125 -7.24 2.30 -12.57
N LYS A 126 -7.86 1.19 -12.90
CA LYS A 126 -9.11 0.77 -12.27
C LYS A 126 -8.81 -0.32 -11.26
N ILE A 127 -9.15 -0.08 -10.01
CA ILE A 127 -9.09 -1.10 -8.98
C ILE A 127 -10.45 -1.77 -8.90
N TYR A 128 -10.46 -3.10 -9.02
CA TYR A 128 -11.70 -3.88 -8.94
C TYR A 128 -12.04 -4.29 -7.52
N SER A 129 -11.04 -4.75 -6.79
CA SER A 129 -11.25 -5.27 -5.44
C SER A 129 -9.97 -5.31 -4.63
N PHE A 130 -10.16 -5.32 -3.33
CA PHE A 130 -9.14 -5.72 -2.36
C PHE A 130 -9.60 -6.98 -1.63
N GLU A 131 -8.70 -7.92 -1.44
CA GLU A 131 -8.88 -9.07 -0.58
C GLU A 131 -7.92 -8.99 0.60
N ILE A 132 -8.39 -9.27 1.80
CA ILE A 132 -7.54 -9.28 2.98
C ILE A 132 -6.90 -10.66 3.08
N VAL A 133 -5.58 -10.69 2.89
CA VAL A 133 -4.77 -11.91 2.93
C VAL A 133 -4.28 -12.19 4.33
N GLN A 134 -3.93 -11.13 5.07
CA GLN A 134 -3.49 -11.23 6.45
C GLN A 134 -4.08 -10.08 7.26
N PHE A 135 -4.75 -10.43 8.35
CA PHE A 135 -5.24 -9.46 9.33
C PHE A 135 -4.09 -8.90 10.18
N PRO A 136 -4.30 -7.76 10.87
CA PRO A 136 -3.28 -7.13 11.67
C PRO A 136 -2.60 -8.10 12.64
N THR A 137 -1.29 -8.22 12.51
CA THR A 137 -0.46 -9.08 13.34
C THR A 137 0.67 -8.26 13.94
N ARG A 138 0.78 -8.26 15.24
CA ARG A 138 1.85 -7.58 15.96
C ARG A 138 3.18 -8.24 15.64
N ILE A 139 4.16 -7.43 15.28
CA ILE A 139 5.53 -7.86 15.08
C ILE A 139 6.39 -7.20 16.15
N GLU A 140 7.10 -8.01 16.90
CA GLU A 140 8.11 -7.51 17.82
C GLU A 140 9.40 -7.28 17.06
N GLU A 141 9.78 -6.01 16.97
CA GLU A 141 10.98 -5.61 16.28
C GLU A 141 11.95 -4.93 17.26
N VAL A 142 13.17 -5.47 17.30
CA VAL A 142 14.19 -4.98 18.22
C VAL A 142 15.05 -3.88 17.60
N SER A 143 15.20 -3.87 16.27
CA SER A 143 16.14 -2.97 15.58
C SER A 143 15.73 -1.50 15.63
N THR A 144 14.45 -1.17 15.45
CA THR A 144 13.95 0.21 15.51
C THR A 144 13.39 0.58 16.88
N GLY A 145 12.94 -0.39 17.65
CA GLY A 145 12.22 -0.18 18.90
C GLY A 145 10.84 0.45 18.75
N LEU A 146 10.31 0.49 17.52
CA LEU A 146 8.98 1.04 17.22
C LEU A 146 7.90 0.00 17.36
N GLY A 147 6.66 0.44 17.58
CA GLY A 147 5.48 -0.42 17.43
C GLY A 147 5.26 -0.77 15.96
N ARG A 148 5.07 -2.05 15.67
CA ARG A 148 4.90 -2.55 14.31
C ARG A 148 3.78 -3.56 14.23
N TYR A 149 2.90 -3.34 13.24
CA TYR A 149 1.88 -4.31 12.83
C TYR A 149 2.02 -4.61 11.35
N SER A 150 1.85 -5.86 11.00
CA SER A 150 1.89 -6.36 9.63
C SER A 150 0.49 -6.73 9.16
N ILE A 151 0.14 -6.35 7.94
CA ILE A 151 -1.07 -6.75 7.22
C ILE A 151 -0.69 -7.11 5.79
N ALA A 152 -1.57 -7.79 5.08
CA ALA A 152 -1.40 -8.04 3.66
C ALA A 152 -2.73 -7.95 2.92
N LEU A 153 -2.73 -7.26 1.78
CA LEU A 153 -3.86 -7.15 0.88
C LEU A 153 -3.50 -7.75 -0.48
N ALA A 154 -4.48 -8.29 -1.17
CA ALA A 154 -4.39 -8.60 -2.59
C ALA A 154 -5.25 -7.61 -3.36
N MET A 155 -4.66 -6.89 -4.29
CA MET A 155 -5.32 -5.88 -5.11
C MET A 155 -5.49 -6.39 -6.54
N THR A 156 -6.73 -6.39 -7.02
CA THR A 156 -7.04 -6.71 -8.43
C THR A 156 -7.28 -5.41 -9.18
N TYR A 157 -6.52 -5.17 -10.22
CA TYR A 157 -6.54 -3.91 -10.97
C TYR A 157 -6.14 -4.09 -12.43
N ARG A 158 -6.38 -3.05 -13.22
CA ARG A 158 -5.87 -2.93 -14.60
C ARG A 158 -5.47 -1.52 -14.92
N ALA A 159 -4.59 -1.34 -15.92
CA ALA A 159 -4.37 -0.06 -16.58
C ALA A 159 -5.62 0.37 -17.37
N VAL A 160 -5.87 1.66 -17.41
CA VAL A 160 -7.00 2.23 -18.17
C VAL A 160 -6.49 3.17 -19.25
#